data_dbdcf70014b3f1a4e46f8007e663e4c9
#
_entry.id   dbdcf70014b3f1a4e46f8007e663e4c9
#
_cell.length_a   1.000
_cell.length_b   1.000
_cell.length_c   1.000
_cell.angle_alpha   90.00
_cell.angle_beta   90.00
_cell.angle_gamma   90.00
#
_symmetry.space_group_name_H-M   'P 1'
#
loop_
_entity.id
_entity.type
_entity.pdbx_description
1 polymer ?
#
loop_
_entity_poly.entity_id
_entity_poly.type
_entity_poly.pdbx_seq_one_letter_code
_entity_poly.pdbx_strand_id
1 'polypeptide(L)'
;MLTSRQAHIAKVLGCLLLVYISWGSCFIATKFAIRGFPPFVMCGMRMTLAGLLLYAWSWMRGRRNLPTRQDWSNSLILAFFMVFLACGFLAKGQEFIASGTAAMILGAVPIWMVLGSWLFCGDPRPSLTQFAGLGLGFCGLVILSVHQASSGVDSGWGILLVLLAALGWVTGSFYSKKHASETRLSVMQTSALMMFIGGLQCFAGGAVLGEWRHFSLESVTLLSAGALFYLVIFGAIIAYTCYFWLLLHTRTAVAISYEYVNPVIGVFLGWLLAGEQVDATVITACGLTVLSVFFVVSRKHG
;
A
#
# COMPACT_ATOMS: atom_id res chain seq x y z
N MET A 1 14.64 12.90 31.28
CA MET A 1 14.40 13.42 29.92
C MET A 1 15.17 12.53 28.93
N LEU A 2 14.54 12.07 27.85
CA LEU A 2 15.23 11.29 26.82
C LEU A 2 16.27 12.19 26.12
N THR A 3 17.44 11.64 25.79
CA THR A 3 18.40 12.36 24.95
C THR A 3 17.77 12.58 23.55
N SER A 4 18.23 13.58 22.80
CA SER A 4 17.73 13.86 21.43
C SER A 4 17.77 12.62 20.52
N ARG A 5 18.81 11.78 20.67
CA ARG A 5 18.98 10.49 19.95
C ARG A 5 17.92 9.46 20.37
N GLN A 6 17.65 9.34 21.68
CA GLN A 6 16.63 8.42 22.20
C GLN A 6 15.22 8.82 21.73
N ALA A 7 14.91 10.12 21.75
CA ALA A 7 13.64 10.64 21.24
C ALA A 7 13.46 10.37 19.73
N HIS A 8 14.54 10.50 18.94
CA HIS A 8 14.50 10.16 17.50
C HIS A 8 14.24 8.66 17.28
N ILE A 9 14.96 7.80 17.99
CA ILE A 9 14.77 6.33 17.89
C ILE A 9 13.34 5.95 18.31
N ALA A 10 12.83 6.48 19.41
CA ALA A 10 11.46 6.23 19.86
C ALA A 10 10.42 6.64 18.80
N LYS A 11 10.62 7.79 18.14
CA LYS A 11 9.76 8.25 17.06
C LYS A 11 9.82 7.35 15.82
N VAL A 12 11.02 6.89 15.42
CA VAL A 12 11.19 5.93 14.32
C VAL A 12 10.44 4.62 14.63
N LEU A 13 10.66 4.04 15.81
CA LEU A 13 9.99 2.82 16.24
C LEU A 13 8.46 2.98 16.31
N GLY A 14 7.97 4.11 16.83
CA GLY A 14 6.55 4.43 16.88
C GLY A 14 5.93 4.54 15.48
N CYS A 15 6.59 5.24 14.56
CA CYS A 15 6.12 5.34 13.18
C CYS A 15 6.15 3.98 12.47
N LEU A 16 7.19 3.16 12.66
CA LEU A 16 7.26 1.81 12.09
C LEU A 16 6.10 0.94 12.61
N LEU A 17 5.88 0.92 13.92
CA LEU A 17 4.81 0.14 14.53
C LEU A 17 3.44 0.56 13.99
N LEU A 18 3.19 1.87 13.90
CA LEU A 18 1.95 2.39 13.33
C LEU A 18 1.77 1.99 11.86
N VAL A 19 2.82 2.05 11.03
CA VAL A 19 2.76 1.63 9.63
C VAL A 19 2.51 0.13 9.51
N TYR A 20 3.20 -0.71 10.30
CA TYR A 20 3.05 -2.16 10.29
C TYR A 20 1.62 -2.58 10.63
N ILE A 21 1.08 -2.06 11.73
CA ILE A 21 -0.28 -2.39 12.18
C ILE A 21 -1.30 -1.83 11.18
N SER A 22 -1.16 -0.57 10.81
CA SER A 22 -2.14 0.09 9.93
C SER A 22 -2.21 -0.55 8.56
N TRP A 23 -1.09 -0.71 7.86
CA TRP A 23 -1.13 -1.28 6.50
C TRP A 23 -1.29 -2.80 6.50
N GLY A 24 -0.73 -3.51 7.46
CA GLY A 24 -0.95 -4.95 7.59
C GLY A 24 -2.43 -5.31 7.78
N SER A 25 -3.16 -4.50 8.54
CA SER A 25 -4.60 -4.70 8.76
C SER A 25 -5.49 -4.08 7.67
N CYS A 26 -4.96 -3.23 6.78
CA CYS A 26 -5.74 -2.64 5.69
C CYS A 26 -6.31 -3.69 4.73
N PHE A 27 -5.64 -4.83 4.55
CA PHE A 27 -6.12 -5.90 3.66
C PHE A 27 -7.47 -6.44 4.13
N ILE A 28 -7.58 -6.82 5.40
CA ILE A 28 -8.84 -7.30 5.97
C ILE A 28 -9.89 -6.18 6.09
N ALA A 29 -9.47 -4.95 6.45
CA ALA A 29 -10.38 -3.83 6.51
C ALA A 29 -10.96 -3.49 5.13
N THR A 30 -10.15 -3.56 4.05
CA THR A 30 -10.63 -3.41 2.67
C THR A 30 -11.64 -4.51 2.32
N LYS A 31 -11.34 -5.77 2.68
CA LYS A 31 -12.26 -6.91 2.45
C LYS A 31 -13.63 -6.70 3.12
N PHE A 32 -13.67 -6.10 4.30
CA PHE A 32 -14.93 -5.76 4.98
C PHE A 32 -15.61 -4.53 4.36
N ALA A 33 -14.85 -3.51 3.99
CA ALA A 33 -15.40 -2.30 3.39
C ALA A 33 -16.08 -2.58 2.04
N ILE A 34 -15.47 -3.40 1.17
CA ILE A 34 -16.03 -3.71 -0.16
C ILE A 34 -17.30 -4.59 -0.11
N ARG A 35 -17.69 -5.11 1.06
CA ARG A 35 -18.99 -5.78 1.22
C ARG A 35 -20.16 -4.83 1.16
N GLY A 36 -19.95 -3.55 1.50
CA GLY A 36 -21.00 -2.52 1.48
C GLY A 36 -20.74 -1.38 0.49
N PHE A 37 -19.52 -1.29 -0.04
CA PHE A 37 -19.14 -0.25 -0.98
C PHE A 37 -18.47 -0.85 -2.20
N PRO A 38 -18.82 -0.47 -3.44
CA PRO A 38 -18.05 -0.85 -4.62
C PRO A 38 -16.60 -0.39 -4.49
N PRO A 39 -15.61 -1.19 -4.95
CA PRO A 39 -14.19 -0.98 -4.65
C PRO A 39 -13.64 0.40 -5.00
N PHE A 40 -13.89 0.88 -6.22
CA PHE A 40 -13.41 2.20 -6.64
C PHE A 40 -14.15 3.34 -5.93
N VAL A 41 -15.47 3.18 -5.67
CA VAL A 41 -16.25 4.15 -4.89
C VAL A 41 -15.71 4.21 -3.45
N MET A 42 -15.48 3.05 -2.82
CA MET A 42 -14.87 2.95 -1.49
C MET A 42 -13.50 3.63 -1.44
N CYS A 43 -12.64 3.33 -2.41
CA CYS A 43 -11.30 3.92 -2.50
C CYS A 43 -11.39 5.45 -2.73
N GLY A 44 -12.33 5.89 -3.56
CA GLY A 44 -12.63 7.30 -3.79
C GLY A 44 -13.03 8.03 -2.51
N MET A 45 -13.98 7.48 -1.74
CA MET A 45 -14.41 8.02 -0.45
C MET A 45 -13.24 8.09 0.54
N ARG A 46 -12.52 6.96 0.71
CA ARG A 46 -11.37 6.85 1.61
C ARG A 46 -10.32 7.92 1.34
N MET A 47 -9.87 8.03 0.09
CA MET A 47 -8.74 8.88 -0.28
C MET A 47 -9.14 10.36 -0.35
N THR A 48 -10.33 10.68 -0.85
CA THR A 48 -10.84 12.06 -0.87
C THR A 48 -10.99 12.61 0.55
N LEU A 49 -11.64 11.85 1.45
CA LEU A 49 -11.81 12.27 2.84
C LEU A 49 -10.46 12.42 3.56
N ALA A 50 -9.56 11.44 3.39
CA ALA A 50 -8.22 11.51 3.98
C ALA A 50 -7.43 12.71 3.46
N GLY A 51 -7.47 12.98 2.16
CA GLY A 51 -6.79 14.11 1.54
C GLY A 51 -7.31 15.45 2.06
N LEU A 52 -8.65 15.63 2.14
CA LEU A 52 -9.27 16.84 2.67
C LEU A 52 -8.90 17.06 4.15
N LEU A 53 -9.03 16.03 4.98
CA LEU A 53 -8.71 16.11 6.41
C LEU A 53 -7.23 16.42 6.63
N LEU A 54 -6.32 15.78 5.88
CA LEU A 54 -4.89 15.97 6.00
C LEU A 54 -4.46 17.37 5.52
N TYR A 55 -5.09 17.87 4.45
CA TYR A 55 -4.83 19.22 3.95
C TYR A 55 -5.32 20.28 4.93
N ALA A 56 -6.55 20.12 5.45
CA ALA A 56 -7.12 20.99 6.48
C ALA A 56 -6.25 21.01 7.75
N TRP A 57 -5.80 19.85 8.20
CA TRP A 57 -4.86 19.74 9.33
C TRP A 57 -3.54 20.46 9.07
N SER A 58 -2.96 20.31 7.88
CA SER A 58 -1.74 21.00 7.49
C SER A 58 -1.92 22.53 7.50
N TRP A 59 -3.07 22.99 7.01
CA TRP A 59 -3.44 24.41 7.00
C TRP A 59 -3.57 24.99 8.40
N MET A 60 -4.24 24.27 9.32
CA MET A 60 -4.37 24.67 10.73
C MET A 60 -3.02 24.72 11.45
N ARG A 61 -2.03 23.93 11.02
CA ARG A 61 -0.66 23.94 11.54
C ARG A 61 0.20 25.06 10.95
N GLY A 62 -0.40 26.02 10.26
CA GLY A 62 0.28 27.20 9.71
C GLY A 62 1.02 26.94 8.37
N ARG A 63 0.91 25.77 7.78
CA ARG A 63 1.48 25.47 6.46
C ARG A 63 0.49 25.88 5.36
N ARG A 64 0.55 27.15 4.96
CA ARG A 64 -0.43 27.77 4.04
C ARG A 64 0.09 27.90 2.61
N ASN A 65 1.04 27.04 2.20
CA ASN A 65 1.49 27.03 0.82
C ASN A 65 0.37 26.51 -0.09
N LEU A 66 0.05 27.29 -1.12
CA LEU A 66 -0.89 26.86 -2.15
C LEU A 66 -0.14 26.02 -3.21
N PRO A 67 -0.78 24.97 -3.74
CA PRO A 67 -0.20 24.15 -4.79
C PRO A 67 0.02 24.99 -6.08
N THR A 68 1.20 24.87 -6.67
CA THR A 68 1.52 25.40 -7.98
C THR A 68 0.94 24.51 -9.09
N ARG A 69 0.96 25.00 -10.34
CA ARG A 69 0.59 24.17 -11.50
C ARG A 69 1.42 22.90 -11.60
N GLN A 70 2.71 22.98 -11.25
CA GLN A 70 3.61 21.83 -11.23
C GLN A 70 3.21 20.82 -10.15
N ASP A 71 2.85 21.29 -8.95
CA ASP A 71 2.38 20.43 -7.86
C ASP A 71 1.11 19.67 -8.24
N TRP A 72 0.17 20.33 -8.92
CA TRP A 72 -1.03 19.67 -9.46
C TRP A 72 -0.69 18.61 -10.50
N SER A 73 0.19 18.92 -11.47
CA SER A 73 0.61 17.97 -12.50
C SER A 73 1.32 16.75 -11.91
N ASN A 74 2.30 16.98 -11.02
CA ASN A 74 3.03 15.89 -10.37
C ASN A 74 2.11 15.05 -9.49
N SER A 75 1.18 15.68 -8.76
CA SER A 75 0.22 14.97 -7.93
C SER A 75 -0.80 14.18 -8.74
N LEU A 76 -1.20 14.65 -9.94
CA LEU A 76 -2.09 13.92 -10.85
C LEU A 76 -1.48 12.58 -11.29
N ILE A 77 -0.20 12.61 -11.69
CA ILE A 77 0.54 11.42 -12.12
C ILE A 77 0.78 10.48 -10.93
N LEU A 78 1.22 11.04 -9.81
CA LEU A 78 1.49 10.28 -8.60
C LEU A 78 0.21 9.62 -8.07
N ALA A 79 -0.91 10.33 -8.07
CA ALA A 79 -2.22 9.84 -7.68
C ALA A 79 -2.71 8.70 -8.57
N PHE A 80 -2.47 8.79 -9.88
CA PHE A 80 -2.82 7.72 -10.81
C PHE A 80 -2.11 6.42 -10.46
N PHE A 81 -0.81 6.47 -10.18
CA PHE A 81 -0.04 5.27 -9.85
C PHE A 81 -0.29 4.78 -8.41
N MET A 82 -0.21 5.66 -7.41
CA MET A 82 -0.24 5.24 -6.00
C MET A 82 -1.64 5.12 -5.40
N VAL A 83 -2.65 5.74 -6.01
CA VAL A 83 -4.03 5.69 -5.52
C VAL A 83 -4.92 4.93 -6.48
N PHE A 84 -5.05 5.40 -7.72
CA PHE A 84 -5.97 4.77 -8.68
C PHE A 84 -5.55 3.34 -9.02
N LEU A 85 -4.30 3.12 -9.47
CA LEU A 85 -3.79 1.78 -9.75
C LEU A 85 -3.54 1.01 -8.44
N ALA A 86 -2.71 1.52 -7.54
CA ALA A 86 -2.32 0.74 -6.38
C ALA A 86 -3.48 0.46 -5.43
N CYS A 87 -4.23 1.48 -4.97
CA CYS A 87 -5.30 1.25 -4.02
C CYS A 87 -6.61 0.79 -4.69
N GLY A 88 -6.97 1.37 -5.86
CA GLY A 88 -8.20 1.03 -6.59
C GLY A 88 -8.17 -0.42 -7.11
N PHE A 89 -7.09 -0.82 -7.79
CA PHE A 89 -6.97 -2.18 -8.32
C PHE A 89 -6.76 -3.22 -7.22
N LEU A 90 -6.08 -2.86 -6.11
CA LEU A 90 -6.02 -3.70 -4.93
C LEU A 90 -7.43 -3.98 -4.37
N ALA A 91 -8.22 -2.94 -4.16
CA ALA A 91 -9.59 -3.08 -3.66
C ALA A 91 -10.46 -3.90 -4.63
N LYS A 92 -10.35 -3.65 -5.94
CA LYS A 92 -11.06 -4.42 -6.97
C LYS A 92 -10.60 -5.87 -7.03
N GLY A 93 -9.31 -6.12 -6.93
CA GLY A 93 -8.75 -7.48 -6.88
C GLY A 93 -9.27 -8.27 -5.68
N GLN A 94 -9.43 -7.63 -4.53
CA GLN A 94 -9.94 -8.27 -3.31
C GLN A 94 -11.43 -8.68 -3.37
N GLU A 95 -12.18 -8.31 -4.40
CA GLU A 95 -13.48 -8.95 -4.66
C GLU A 95 -13.30 -10.43 -5.05
N PHE A 96 -12.18 -10.79 -5.69
CA PHE A 96 -11.93 -12.06 -6.34
C PHE A 96 -10.88 -12.93 -5.63
N ILE A 97 -10.17 -12.37 -4.63
CA ILE A 97 -9.12 -13.09 -3.89
C ILE A 97 -9.21 -12.83 -2.38
N ALA A 98 -8.57 -13.70 -1.60
CA ALA A 98 -8.45 -13.57 -0.16
C ALA A 98 -7.57 -12.35 0.23
N SER A 99 -7.82 -11.79 1.42
CA SER A 99 -7.03 -10.66 1.94
C SER A 99 -5.58 -11.05 2.21
N GLY A 100 -5.35 -12.27 2.68
CA GLY A 100 -4.03 -12.84 2.87
C GLY A 100 -3.24 -12.97 1.57
N THR A 101 -3.89 -13.45 0.49
CA THR A 101 -3.28 -13.52 -0.86
C THR A 101 -2.88 -12.14 -1.36
N ALA A 102 -3.76 -11.14 -1.23
CA ALA A 102 -3.46 -9.77 -1.62
C ALA A 102 -2.25 -9.21 -0.84
N ALA A 103 -2.18 -9.46 0.48
CA ALA A 103 -1.07 -9.06 1.33
C ALA A 103 0.26 -9.70 0.88
N MET A 104 0.24 -10.99 0.51
CA MET A 104 1.44 -11.69 0.04
C MET A 104 1.93 -11.18 -1.32
N ILE A 105 1.03 -10.91 -2.26
CA ILE A 105 1.38 -10.33 -3.57
C ILE A 105 2.05 -8.97 -3.39
N LEU A 106 1.51 -8.10 -2.54
CA LEU A 106 2.11 -6.81 -2.24
C LEU A 106 3.40 -6.94 -1.40
N GLY A 107 3.53 -7.97 -0.59
CA GLY A 107 4.78 -8.30 0.12
C GLY A 107 5.97 -8.56 -0.82
N ALA A 108 5.74 -8.79 -2.12
CA ALA A 108 6.78 -8.88 -3.13
C ALA A 108 7.19 -7.52 -3.75
N VAL A 109 6.55 -6.40 -3.37
CA VAL A 109 6.90 -5.05 -3.86
C VAL A 109 8.39 -4.72 -3.74
N PRO A 110 9.11 -5.04 -2.65
CA PRO A 110 10.56 -4.81 -2.58
C PRO A 110 11.35 -5.48 -3.70
N ILE A 111 10.89 -6.62 -4.20
CA ILE A 111 11.48 -7.31 -5.35
C ILE A 111 11.42 -6.42 -6.59
N TRP A 112 10.23 -5.90 -6.88
CA TRP A 112 10.00 -5.00 -8.00
C TRP A 112 10.73 -3.67 -7.84
N MET A 113 10.86 -3.18 -6.60
CA MET A 113 11.62 -1.97 -6.30
C MET A 113 13.11 -2.15 -6.61
N VAL A 114 13.72 -3.27 -6.24
CA VAL A 114 15.14 -3.55 -6.53
C VAL A 114 15.37 -3.72 -8.03
N LEU A 115 14.53 -4.49 -8.71
CA LEU A 115 14.63 -4.67 -10.17
C LEU A 115 14.40 -3.36 -10.92
N GLY A 116 13.39 -2.59 -10.55
CA GLY A 116 13.08 -1.31 -11.19
C GLY A 116 14.19 -0.28 -10.96
N SER A 117 14.78 -0.21 -9.78
CA SER A 117 15.88 0.72 -9.51
C SER A 117 17.13 0.40 -10.35
N TRP A 118 17.43 -0.90 -10.50
CA TRP A 118 18.53 -1.35 -11.35
C TRP A 118 18.26 -1.04 -12.84
N LEU A 119 17.07 -1.38 -13.34
CA LEU A 119 16.76 -1.27 -14.77
C LEU A 119 16.51 0.17 -15.24
N PHE A 120 15.91 1.02 -14.38
CA PHE A 120 15.40 2.33 -14.78
C PHE A 120 16.03 3.51 -14.05
N CYS A 121 16.67 3.29 -12.89
CA CYS A 121 17.25 4.38 -12.09
C CYS A 121 18.79 4.37 -12.09
N GLY A 122 19.44 3.41 -12.78
CA GLY A 122 20.90 3.33 -12.86
C GLY A 122 21.55 2.83 -11.57
N ASP A 123 20.79 2.25 -10.64
CA ASP A 123 21.35 1.62 -9.45
C ASP A 123 22.22 0.41 -9.84
N PRO A 124 23.22 0.04 -9.05
CA PRO A 124 24.10 -1.08 -9.35
C PRO A 124 23.31 -2.39 -9.45
N ARG A 125 23.82 -3.30 -10.29
CA ARG A 125 23.22 -4.64 -10.49
C ARG A 125 23.01 -5.32 -9.13
N PRO A 126 21.82 -5.95 -8.92
CA PRO A 126 21.55 -6.71 -7.71
C PRO A 126 22.62 -7.78 -7.48
N SER A 127 23.02 -7.98 -6.23
CA SER A 127 23.98 -9.03 -5.85
C SER A 127 23.35 -10.42 -6.04
N LEU A 128 24.19 -11.45 -6.07
CA LEU A 128 23.74 -12.85 -6.17
C LEU A 128 22.74 -13.19 -5.04
N THR A 129 22.99 -12.69 -3.83
CA THR A 129 22.09 -12.85 -2.67
C THR A 129 20.73 -12.22 -2.92
N GLN A 130 20.70 -11.04 -3.54
CA GLN A 130 19.47 -10.38 -3.92
C GLN A 130 18.74 -11.15 -5.02
N PHE A 131 19.44 -11.65 -6.04
CA PHE A 131 18.83 -12.52 -7.06
C PHE A 131 18.26 -13.82 -6.48
N ALA A 132 18.95 -14.44 -5.54
CA ALA A 132 18.41 -15.60 -4.82
C ALA A 132 17.15 -15.24 -4.03
N GLY A 133 17.14 -14.09 -3.35
CA GLY A 133 15.96 -13.56 -2.70
C GLY A 133 14.79 -13.31 -3.67
N LEU A 134 15.07 -12.69 -4.82
CA LEU A 134 14.07 -12.48 -5.88
C LEU A 134 13.45 -13.80 -6.34
N GLY A 135 14.30 -14.82 -6.58
CA GLY A 135 13.84 -16.16 -6.98
C GLY A 135 12.95 -16.82 -5.91
N LEU A 136 13.35 -16.75 -4.64
CA LEU A 136 12.56 -17.27 -3.52
C LEU A 136 11.17 -16.60 -3.44
N GLY A 137 11.12 -15.27 -3.55
CA GLY A 137 9.86 -14.53 -3.51
C GLY A 137 8.95 -14.86 -4.67
N PHE A 138 9.52 -14.98 -5.87
CA PHE A 138 8.78 -15.41 -7.05
C PHE A 138 8.23 -16.84 -6.89
N CYS A 139 9.02 -17.77 -6.38
CA CYS A 139 8.57 -19.14 -6.06
C CYS A 139 7.41 -19.12 -5.05
N GLY A 140 7.51 -18.34 -3.98
CA GLY A 140 6.43 -18.19 -3.00
C GLY A 140 5.13 -17.70 -3.64
N LEU A 141 5.22 -16.67 -4.50
CA LEU A 141 4.05 -16.16 -5.24
C LEU A 141 3.45 -17.20 -6.18
N VAL A 142 4.27 -17.94 -6.94
CA VAL A 142 3.80 -18.98 -7.86
C VAL A 142 3.13 -20.11 -7.09
N ILE A 143 3.75 -20.62 -6.02
CA ILE A 143 3.17 -21.67 -5.18
C ILE A 143 1.80 -21.24 -4.66
N LEU A 144 1.70 -20.03 -4.12
CA LEU A 144 0.43 -19.51 -3.64
C LEU A 144 -0.61 -19.38 -4.75
N SER A 145 -0.24 -18.74 -5.87
CA SER A 145 -1.16 -18.47 -6.98
C SER A 145 -1.71 -19.77 -7.58
N VAL A 146 -0.87 -20.79 -7.76
CA VAL A 146 -1.28 -22.10 -8.27
C VAL A 146 -2.19 -22.82 -7.26
N HIS A 147 -1.81 -22.81 -5.98
CA HIS A 147 -2.59 -23.46 -4.93
C HIS A 147 -3.98 -22.83 -4.78
N GLN A 148 -4.08 -21.53 -4.71
CA GLN A 148 -5.34 -20.80 -4.56
C GLN A 148 -6.22 -20.91 -5.82
N ALA A 149 -5.64 -20.87 -7.02
CA ALA A 149 -6.37 -21.07 -8.25
C ALA A 149 -6.93 -22.51 -8.38
N SER A 150 -6.16 -23.52 -7.96
CA SER A 150 -6.59 -24.93 -7.99
C SER A 150 -7.63 -25.25 -6.91
N SER A 151 -7.62 -24.56 -5.79
CA SER A 151 -8.65 -24.69 -4.74
C SER A 151 -9.96 -23.94 -5.06
N GLY A 152 -9.99 -23.15 -6.13
CA GLY A 152 -11.14 -22.33 -6.51
C GLY A 152 -11.42 -21.15 -5.57
N VAL A 153 -10.51 -20.86 -4.64
CA VAL A 153 -10.65 -19.77 -3.67
C VAL A 153 -10.36 -18.41 -4.32
N ASP A 154 -9.32 -18.34 -5.16
CA ASP A 154 -8.85 -17.11 -5.79
C ASP A 154 -8.95 -17.17 -7.32
N SER A 155 -9.37 -16.07 -7.91
CA SER A 155 -9.44 -15.89 -9.36
C SER A 155 -8.11 -15.35 -9.90
N GLY A 156 -7.64 -15.91 -11.02
CA GLY A 156 -6.48 -15.37 -11.76
C GLY A 156 -6.63 -13.90 -12.15
N TRP A 157 -7.86 -13.45 -12.42
CA TRP A 157 -8.15 -12.04 -12.67
C TRP A 157 -7.88 -11.16 -11.45
N GLY A 158 -8.30 -11.59 -10.26
CA GLY A 158 -8.02 -10.88 -9.01
C GLY A 158 -6.52 -10.78 -8.72
N ILE A 159 -5.77 -11.87 -8.95
CA ILE A 159 -4.31 -11.90 -8.84
C ILE A 159 -3.68 -10.88 -9.80
N LEU A 160 -4.11 -10.84 -11.07
CA LEU A 160 -3.62 -9.88 -12.06
C LEU A 160 -3.86 -8.43 -11.62
N LEU A 161 -5.05 -8.11 -11.12
CA LEU A 161 -5.37 -6.77 -10.63
C LEU A 161 -4.45 -6.35 -9.48
N VAL A 162 -4.16 -7.24 -8.54
CA VAL A 162 -3.26 -6.94 -7.41
C VAL A 162 -1.80 -6.85 -7.85
N LEU A 163 -1.36 -7.63 -8.86
CA LEU A 163 -0.04 -7.46 -9.47
C LEU A 163 0.09 -6.08 -10.15
N LEU A 164 -0.93 -5.64 -10.89
CA LEU A 164 -0.95 -4.30 -11.48
C LEU A 164 -0.95 -3.21 -10.39
N ALA A 165 -1.63 -3.44 -9.27
CA ALA A 165 -1.58 -2.55 -8.12
C ALA A 165 -0.15 -2.45 -7.54
N ALA A 166 0.56 -3.57 -7.41
CA ALA A 166 1.97 -3.60 -6.98
C ALA A 166 2.88 -2.81 -7.93
N LEU A 167 2.72 -2.98 -9.24
CA LEU A 167 3.47 -2.22 -10.24
C LEU A 167 3.14 -0.71 -10.18
N GLY A 168 1.87 -0.37 -9.96
CA GLY A 168 1.45 1.02 -9.72
C GLY A 168 2.17 1.64 -8.53
N TRP A 169 2.23 0.93 -7.40
CA TRP A 169 2.95 1.37 -6.22
C TRP A 169 4.44 1.59 -6.47
N VAL A 170 5.11 0.66 -7.14
CA VAL A 170 6.53 0.74 -7.49
C VAL A 170 6.79 1.94 -8.40
N THR A 171 6.00 2.09 -9.48
CA THR A 171 6.15 3.19 -10.45
C THR A 171 5.92 4.55 -9.78
N GLY A 172 4.85 4.66 -8.97
CA GLY A 172 4.57 5.88 -8.21
C GLY A 172 5.66 6.23 -7.21
N SER A 173 6.27 5.23 -6.56
CA SER A 173 7.38 5.44 -5.63
C SER A 173 8.62 6.00 -6.34
N PHE A 174 8.99 5.47 -7.52
CA PHE A 174 10.08 6.03 -8.32
C PHE A 174 9.78 7.44 -8.82
N TYR A 175 8.56 7.66 -9.30
CA TYR A 175 8.11 8.98 -9.72
C TYR A 175 8.19 10.00 -8.58
N SER A 176 7.69 9.65 -7.40
CA SER A 176 7.77 10.50 -6.20
C SER A 176 9.20 10.86 -5.83
N LYS A 177 10.12 9.88 -5.84
CA LYS A 177 11.53 10.09 -5.51
C LYS A 177 12.19 11.06 -6.50
N LYS A 178 11.91 10.90 -7.80
CA LYS A 178 12.50 11.75 -8.86
C LYS A 178 12.06 13.21 -8.77
N HIS A 179 10.78 13.47 -8.42
CA HIS A 179 10.21 14.83 -8.45
C HIS A 179 10.06 15.45 -7.05
N ALA A 180 10.61 14.82 -6.00
CA ALA A 180 10.50 15.31 -4.62
C ALA A 180 11.09 16.71 -4.40
N SER A 181 12.11 17.10 -5.17
CA SER A 181 12.77 18.41 -5.07
C SER A 181 12.03 19.53 -5.82
N GLU A 182 11.05 19.21 -6.64
CA GLU A 182 10.35 20.20 -7.49
C GLU A 182 9.18 20.88 -6.76
N THR A 183 8.80 20.42 -5.59
CA THR A 183 7.67 20.94 -4.83
C THR A 183 8.11 21.83 -3.67
N ARG A 184 7.34 22.91 -3.42
CA ARG A 184 7.44 23.75 -2.23
C ARG A 184 6.46 23.31 -1.12
N LEU A 185 5.60 22.35 -1.43
CA LEU A 185 4.66 21.80 -0.47
C LEU A 185 5.39 20.96 0.56
N SER A 186 4.88 20.93 1.77
CA SER A 186 5.33 19.95 2.75
C SER A 186 4.91 18.55 2.32
N VAL A 187 5.64 17.51 2.77
CA VAL A 187 5.29 16.11 2.51
C VAL A 187 3.82 15.82 2.83
N MET A 188 3.32 16.36 3.93
CA MET A 188 1.92 16.23 4.33
C MET A 188 0.96 16.84 3.30
N GLN A 189 1.26 18.03 2.77
CA GLN A 189 0.44 18.69 1.74
C GLN A 189 0.49 17.96 0.40
N THR A 190 1.69 17.49 0.01
CA THR A 190 1.83 16.68 -1.20
C THR A 190 1.05 15.37 -1.10
N SER A 191 1.12 14.68 0.04
CA SER A 191 0.33 13.47 0.28
C SER A 191 -1.16 13.75 0.26
N ALA A 192 -1.59 14.84 0.89
CA ALA A 192 -3.00 15.25 0.91
C ALA A 192 -3.53 15.54 -0.49
N LEU A 193 -2.76 16.28 -1.31
CA LEU A 193 -3.12 16.61 -2.68
C LEU A 193 -3.18 15.35 -3.56
N MET A 194 -2.19 14.46 -3.45
CA MET A 194 -2.17 13.16 -4.13
C MET A 194 -3.39 12.32 -3.76
N MET A 195 -3.72 12.21 -2.46
CA MET A 195 -4.89 11.45 -2.00
C MET A 195 -6.18 12.03 -2.52
N PHE A 196 -6.35 13.35 -2.45
CA PHE A 196 -7.55 14.04 -2.94
C PHE A 196 -7.76 13.78 -4.44
N ILE A 197 -6.74 14.02 -5.27
CA ILE A 197 -6.80 13.79 -6.71
C ILE A 197 -7.04 12.31 -7.01
N GLY A 198 -6.32 11.41 -6.33
CA GLY A 198 -6.47 9.97 -6.51
C GLY A 198 -7.85 9.46 -6.11
N GLY A 199 -8.46 10.04 -5.08
CA GLY A 199 -9.84 9.77 -4.72
C GLY A 199 -10.81 10.17 -5.84
N LEU A 200 -10.62 11.33 -6.47
CA LEU A 200 -11.41 11.76 -7.63
C LEU A 200 -11.18 10.84 -8.85
N GLN A 201 -9.96 10.39 -9.09
CA GLN A 201 -9.67 9.41 -10.14
C GLN A 201 -10.37 8.07 -9.87
N CYS A 202 -10.40 7.61 -8.63
CA CYS A 202 -11.14 6.41 -8.25
C CYS A 202 -12.65 6.59 -8.46
N PHE A 203 -13.24 7.73 -8.11
CA PHE A 203 -14.64 8.01 -8.41
C PHE A 203 -14.94 7.99 -9.92
N ALA A 204 -14.06 8.58 -10.73
CA ALA A 204 -14.17 8.52 -12.18
C ALA A 204 -14.06 7.08 -12.70
N GLY A 205 -13.11 6.29 -12.19
CA GLY A 205 -12.96 4.86 -12.51
C GLY A 205 -14.20 4.06 -12.16
N GLY A 206 -14.75 4.26 -10.97
CA GLY A 206 -16.01 3.64 -10.54
C GLY A 206 -17.21 4.03 -11.43
N ALA A 207 -17.23 5.27 -11.94
CA ALA A 207 -18.27 5.70 -12.89
C ALA A 207 -18.13 4.97 -14.25
N VAL A 208 -16.91 4.86 -14.77
CA VAL A 208 -16.63 4.14 -16.02
C VAL A 208 -16.96 2.65 -15.92
N LEU A 209 -16.66 2.03 -14.77
CA LEU A 209 -16.95 0.62 -14.49
C LEU A 209 -18.44 0.38 -14.09
N GLY A 210 -19.24 1.43 -14.01
CA GLY A 210 -20.67 1.31 -13.65
C GLY A 210 -20.91 1.03 -12.16
N GLU A 211 -19.91 1.14 -11.29
CA GLU A 211 -20.04 0.84 -9.86
C GLU A 211 -21.10 1.70 -9.16
N TRP A 212 -21.27 2.96 -9.59
CA TRP A 212 -22.29 3.85 -9.03
C TRP A 212 -23.73 3.37 -9.25
N ARG A 213 -23.99 2.58 -10.30
CA ARG A 213 -25.32 2.01 -10.58
C ARG A 213 -25.67 0.89 -9.61
N HIS A 214 -24.66 0.23 -9.06
CA HIS A 214 -24.82 -0.89 -8.13
C HIS A 214 -24.63 -0.46 -6.67
N PHE A 215 -24.24 0.79 -6.44
CA PHE A 215 -24.10 1.32 -5.08
C PHE A 215 -25.46 1.67 -4.49
N SER A 216 -25.81 1.04 -3.38
CA SER A 216 -26.99 1.36 -2.56
C SER A 216 -26.56 1.63 -1.13
N LEU A 217 -27.15 2.64 -0.50
CA LEU A 217 -26.94 2.91 0.92
C LEU A 217 -27.47 1.77 1.82
N GLU A 218 -28.44 1.00 1.33
CA GLU A 218 -28.98 -0.16 2.04
C GLU A 218 -27.96 -1.31 2.18
N SER A 219 -26.98 -1.40 1.26
CA SER A 219 -25.90 -2.38 1.35
C SER A 219 -24.85 -2.03 2.42
N VAL A 220 -24.85 -0.79 2.90
CA VAL A 220 -23.87 -0.30 3.86
C VAL A 220 -24.22 -0.78 5.27
N THR A 221 -23.42 -1.72 5.77
CA THR A 221 -23.52 -2.22 7.14
C THR A 221 -22.64 -1.41 8.10
N LEU A 222 -22.90 -1.49 9.40
CA LEU A 222 -22.05 -0.89 10.43
C LEU A 222 -20.59 -1.39 10.32
N LEU A 223 -20.39 -2.67 9.94
CA LEU A 223 -19.07 -3.24 9.72
C LEU A 223 -18.36 -2.60 8.53
N SER A 224 -19.02 -2.47 7.38
CA SER A 224 -18.41 -1.88 6.18
C SER A 224 -18.13 -0.38 6.36
N ALA A 225 -19.04 0.36 7.01
CA ALA A 225 -18.84 1.77 7.33
C ALA A 225 -17.69 1.97 8.34
N GLY A 226 -17.63 1.15 9.39
CA GLY A 226 -16.55 1.14 10.37
C GLY A 226 -15.20 0.79 9.73
N ALA A 227 -15.18 -0.17 8.82
CA ALA A 227 -14.00 -0.52 8.05
C ALA A 227 -13.53 0.62 7.15
N LEU A 228 -14.44 1.31 6.46
CA LEU A 228 -14.12 2.50 5.68
C LEU A 228 -13.53 3.61 6.56
N PHE A 229 -14.15 3.90 7.71
CA PHE A 229 -13.63 4.89 8.65
C PHE A 229 -12.23 4.52 9.16
N TYR A 230 -12.01 3.25 9.51
CA TYR A 230 -10.70 2.72 9.87
C TYR A 230 -9.67 2.96 8.78
N LEU A 231 -10.02 2.66 7.52
CA LEU A 231 -9.16 2.85 6.36
C LEU A 231 -8.82 4.34 6.12
N VAL A 232 -9.74 5.28 6.38
CA VAL A 232 -9.48 6.73 6.29
C VAL A 232 -8.45 7.14 7.33
N ILE A 233 -8.66 6.79 8.60
CA ILE A 233 -7.82 7.28 9.69
C ILE A 233 -6.48 6.54 9.73
N PHE A 234 -6.52 5.21 9.87
CA PHE A 234 -5.32 4.39 10.05
C PHE A 234 -4.64 4.08 8.72
N GLY A 235 -5.39 3.62 7.73
CA GLY A 235 -4.86 3.18 6.45
C GLY A 235 -4.40 4.33 5.54
N ALA A 236 -4.94 5.54 5.68
CA ALA A 236 -4.54 6.67 4.89
C ALA A 236 -3.82 7.74 5.75
N ILE A 237 -4.49 8.45 6.64
CA ILE A 237 -3.90 9.61 7.33
C ILE A 237 -2.67 9.22 8.14
N ILE A 238 -2.80 8.25 9.06
CA ILE A 238 -1.71 7.87 9.97
C ILE A 238 -0.60 7.16 9.21
N ALA A 239 -0.93 6.12 8.44
CA ALA A 239 0.07 5.29 7.78
C ALA A 239 0.91 6.07 6.76
N TYR A 240 0.29 6.86 5.87
CA TYR A 240 1.05 7.66 4.90
C TYR A 240 1.86 8.77 5.57
N THR A 241 1.33 9.41 6.63
CA THR A 241 2.07 10.44 7.38
C THR A 241 3.33 9.84 8.03
N CYS A 242 3.20 8.68 8.67
CA CYS A 242 4.32 7.97 9.27
C CYS A 242 5.30 7.45 8.21
N TYR A 243 4.81 6.87 7.13
CA TYR A 243 5.63 6.35 6.03
C TYR A 243 6.48 7.44 5.38
N PHE A 244 5.88 8.55 4.96
CA PHE A 244 6.63 9.64 4.36
C PHE A 244 7.59 10.30 5.35
N TRP A 245 7.23 10.37 6.65
CA TRP A 245 8.17 10.83 7.65
C TRP A 245 9.37 9.88 7.75
N LEU A 246 9.16 8.56 7.77
CA LEU A 246 10.23 7.56 7.78
C LEU A 246 11.12 7.67 6.54
N LEU A 247 10.57 7.83 5.34
CA LEU A 247 11.31 7.99 4.09
C LEU A 247 12.29 9.17 4.12
N LEU A 248 11.92 10.27 4.81
CA LEU A 248 12.75 11.47 4.90
C LEU A 248 13.78 11.42 6.03
N HIS A 249 13.54 10.64 7.09
CA HIS A 249 14.34 10.69 8.30
C HIS A 249 15.07 9.38 8.60
N THR A 250 14.90 8.36 7.76
CA THR A 250 15.56 7.06 7.91
C THR A 250 16.09 6.56 6.56
N ARG A 251 16.84 5.45 6.59
CA ARG A 251 17.24 4.77 5.36
C ARG A 251 15.99 4.17 4.69
N THR A 252 15.96 4.19 3.35
CA THR A 252 14.84 3.63 2.57
C THR A 252 14.50 2.19 3.00
N ALA A 253 15.53 1.37 3.26
CA ALA A 253 15.35 0.00 3.74
C ALA A 253 14.56 -0.10 5.06
N VAL A 254 14.71 0.88 5.96
CA VAL A 254 13.92 0.95 7.21
C VAL A 254 12.50 1.37 6.90
N ALA A 255 12.31 2.37 6.04
CA ALA A 255 10.99 2.87 5.69
C ALA A 255 10.11 1.82 4.99
N ILE A 256 10.71 0.94 4.15
CA ILE A 256 9.99 -0.12 3.42
C ILE A 256 9.91 -1.45 4.18
N SER A 257 10.44 -1.53 5.40
CA SER A 257 10.47 -2.78 6.17
C SER A 257 9.08 -3.31 6.56
N TYR A 258 8.03 -2.49 6.49
CA TYR A 258 6.65 -2.94 6.69
C TYR A 258 6.21 -4.02 5.69
N GLU A 259 6.80 -4.05 4.52
CA GLU A 259 6.52 -5.07 3.49
C GLU A 259 6.86 -6.50 3.95
N TYR A 260 7.75 -6.64 4.94
CA TYR A 260 8.03 -7.95 5.55
C TYR A 260 6.95 -8.40 6.52
N VAL A 261 6.33 -7.43 7.19
CA VAL A 261 5.39 -7.70 8.29
C VAL A 261 3.96 -7.80 7.75
N ASN A 262 3.64 -7.03 6.71
CA ASN A 262 2.31 -7.00 6.12
C ASN A 262 1.75 -8.37 5.71
N PRO A 263 2.49 -9.26 5.00
CA PRO A 263 1.99 -10.59 4.67
C PRO A 263 1.61 -11.41 5.89
N VAL A 264 2.43 -11.34 6.96
CA VAL A 264 2.18 -12.06 8.21
C VAL A 264 0.91 -11.54 8.89
N ILE A 265 0.78 -10.22 9.03
CA ILE A 265 -0.41 -9.60 9.62
C ILE A 265 -1.64 -9.85 8.74
N GLY A 266 -1.51 -9.71 7.42
CA GLY A 266 -2.62 -9.91 6.48
C GLY A 266 -3.17 -11.33 6.52
N VAL A 267 -2.31 -12.34 6.47
CA VAL A 267 -2.71 -13.76 6.58
C VAL A 267 -3.32 -14.06 7.95
N PHE A 268 -2.67 -13.62 9.03
CA PHE A 268 -3.16 -13.85 10.39
C PHE A 268 -4.54 -13.21 10.63
N LEU A 269 -4.74 -11.96 10.20
CA LEU A 269 -6.02 -11.29 10.37
C LEU A 269 -7.10 -11.82 9.41
N GLY A 270 -6.73 -12.26 8.20
CA GLY A 270 -7.62 -12.92 7.26
C GLY A 270 -8.17 -14.22 7.85
N TRP A 271 -7.31 -15.03 8.44
CA TRP A 271 -7.70 -16.24 9.17
C TRP A 271 -8.58 -15.92 10.37
N LEU A 272 -8.15 -15.00 11.23
CA LEU A 272 -8.81 -14.72 12.51
C LEU A 272 -10.19 -14.05 12.34
N LEU A 273 -10.31 -13.10 11.40
CA LEU A 273 -11.48 -12.22 11.29
C LEU A 273 -12.38 -12.53 10.10
N ALA A 274 -11.85 -13.09 9.02
CA ALA A 274 -12.62 -13.42 7.81
C ALA A 274 -12.84 -14.92 7.62
N GLY A 275 -12.26 -15.77 8.48
CA GLY A 275 -12.35 -17.22 8.34
C GLY A 275 -11.62 -17.77 7.11
N GLU A 276 -10.62 -17.01 6.58
CA GLU A 276 -9.80 -17.46 5.46
C GLU A 276 -9.01 -18.71 5.85
N GLN A 277 -8.94 -19.68 4.95
CA GLN A 277 -8.22 -20.92 5.23
C GLN A 277 -6.72 -20.71 5.15
N VAL A 278 -6.01 -21.16 6.15
CA VAL A 278 -4.54 -21.12 6.22
C VAL A 278 -4.03 -22.53 6.36
N ASP A 279 -3.53 -23.09 5.29
CA ASP A 279 -2.92 -24.42 5.27
C ASP A 279 -1.38 -24.33 5.23
N ALA A 280 -0.72 -25.49 5.19
CA ALA A 280 0.74 -25.58 5.14
C ALA A 280 1.31 -24.89 3.90
N THR A 281 0.58 -24.86 2.77
CA THR A 281 1.03 -24.22 1.53
C THR A 281 1.03 -22.71 1.66
N VAL A 282 -0.03 -22.15 2.25
CA VAL A 282 -0.12 -20.69 2.54
C VAL A 282 1.00 -20.26 3.51
N ILE A 283 1.24 -21.05 4.59
CA ILE A 283 2.32 -20.78 5.54
C ILE A 283 3.69 -20.84 4.86
N THR A 284 3.91 -21.85 4.01
CA THR A 284 5.18 -22.01 3.27
C THR A 284 5.39 -20.85 2.30
N ALA A 285 4.38 -20.47 1.52
CA ALA A 285 4.45 -19.33 0.61
C ALA A 285 4.72 -18.01 1.34
N CYS A 286 4.05 -17.78 2.49
CA CYS A 286 4.29 -16.63 3.36
C CYS A 286 5.74 -16.61 3.87
N GLY A 287 6.24 -17.74 4.36
CA GLY A 287 7.61 -17.90 4.84
C GLY A 287 8.66 -17.62 3.74
N LEU A 288 8.45 -18.14 2.53
CA LEU A 288 9.31 -17.86 1.37
C LEU A 288 9.31 -16.39 1.00
N THR A 289 8.13 -15.74 1.01
CA THR A 289 8.02 -14.31 0.71
C THR A 289 8.76 -13.47 1.75
N VAL A 290 8.56 -13.71 3.04
CA VAL A 290 9.25 -13.00 4.13
C VAL A 290 10.78 -13.23 4.05
N LEU A 291 11.22 -14.47 3.82
CA LEU A 291 12.64 -14.81 3.68
C LEU A 291 13.26 -14.13 2.46
N SER A 292 12.55 -14.10 1.33
CA SER A 292 12.93 -13.41 0.10
C SER A 292 13.24 -11.94 0.39
N VAL A 293 12.33 -11.24 1.01
CA VAL A 293 12.46 -9.82 1.30
C VAL A 293 13.66 -9.59 2.22
N PHE A 294 13.88 -10.46 3.23
CA PHE A 294 15.07 -10.41 4.08
C PHE A 294 16.36 -10.47 3.26
N PHE A 295 16.50 -11.39 2.31
CA PHE A 295 17.69 -11.48 1.43
C PHE A 295 17.83 -10.27 0.51
N VAL A 296 16.73 -9.71 0.01
CA VAL A 296 16.75 -8.55 -0.89
C VAL A 296 17.24 -7.29 -0.17
N VAL A 297 16.84 -7.09 1.09
CA VAL A 297 17.14 -5.83 1.83
C VAL A 297 18.39 -5.94 2.72
N SER A 298 18.81 -7.15 3.10
CA SER A 298 19.96 -7.38 4.01
C SER A 298 21.32 -6.98 3.45
N ARG A 299 21.40 -6.13 2.41
CA ARG A 299 22.69 -5.67 1.88
C ARG A 299 23.46 -4.85 2.92
N LYS A 300 24.52 -5.39 3.47
CA LYS A 300 25.63 -4.58 3.99
C LYS A 300 26.24 -3.83 2.81
N HIS A 301 26.17 -2.52 2.81
CA HIS A 301 27.00 -1.71 1.95
C HIS A 301 28.44 -1.91 2.42
N GLY A 302 29.24 -2.62 1.64
CA GLY A 302 30.70 -2.56 1.71
C GLY A 302 31.17 -1.24 1.13
#